data_d8d357f15dcf2d915334a524be6a21cb
#
_entry.id   d8d357f15dcf2d915334a524be6a21cb
#
_cell.length_a   1.000
_cell.length_b   1.000
_cell.length_c   1.000
_cell.angle_alpha   90.00
_cell.angle_beta   90.00
_cell.angle_gamma   90.00
#
_symmetry.space_group_name_H-M   'P 1'
#
loop_
_entity.id
_entity.type
_entity.pdbx_description
1 polymer ?
#
loop_
_entity_poly.entity_id
_entity_poly.type
_entity_poly.pdbx_seq_one_letter_code
_entity_poly.pdbx_strand_id
1 'polypeptide(L)'
;MNSVHKVLMSKDLIPAKMDGYYFSPQEDVWVLDRNNQINKKAVTDVLNDNLKEGYLNTIALFARDYSASFASKIHGAFLAFIKEEQCVYVSKASVLNFRSKKHVKDELLFRLRIFITKWYSLGYNGIASEAVQIMKTWKLVNGKPGDVVKRKEPIQGPLTDIELQEFNEGAIRAYEKKEISLFMLTMALIISHTGRRPLQVTQMKITDILKVSKEEGEIYYLLNIPRIKQGLGFREEFRTFRITKDLYELVCKQAKDSLAMLSEFMGRQLTTEESKDVPLFISKNKIGLIDKSVSLDFYLKTDVLPHYRGKLTEVLKVVIKKENVFSERTGESLHINARRFRYTLGTRAAREGYGEFIIAELLDHSTIKSVGVYVQNHVDNAYKIDKTMGQALTGISCVFRGEVKRKEDIEYDITPDIKIKNHDGEDTGSCKQCSTCSANVPIPCYTCMHFTPWLDGPHEKVYQYLIGERERIYSITNDSIVTESLDRTIIAVKEVINHCNIMRSSHKGNKSI
;
A
#
# COMPACT_ATOMS: atom_id res chain seq x y z
N MET A 1 33.38 -4.04 20.65
CA MET A 1 34.22 -3.84 19.42
C MET A 1 33.32 -3.94 18.22
N ASN A 2 33.33 -2.95 17.33
CA ASN A 2 32.48 -2.93 16.14
C ASN A 2 32.96 -3.95 15.10
N SER A 3 32.02 -4.53 14.33
CA SER A 3 32.32 -5.45 13.24
C SER A 3 33.33 -4.88 12.22
N VAL A 4 33.32 -3.56 12.05
CA VAL A 4 34.22 -2.81 11.14
C VAL A 4 35.68 -2.83 11.61
N HIS A 5 35.93 -2.72 12.91
CA HIS A 5 37.29 -2.73 13.48
C HIS A 5 37.96 -4.11 13.36
N LYS A 6 37.15 -5.18 13.27
CA LYS A 6 37.63 -6.56 13.16
C LYS A 6 38.12 -6.94 11.76
N VAL A 7 37.61 -6.32 10.71
CA VAL A 7 38.02 -6.61 9.31
C VAL A 7 39.51 -6.37 9.10
N LEU A 8 40.09 -5.46 9.88
CA LEU A 8 41.51 -5.09 9.74
C LEU A 8 42.49 -5.99 10.51
N MET A 9 41.97 -6.91 11.39
CA MET A 9 42.83 -7.62 12.36
C MET A 9 42.75 -9.16 12.37
N SER A 10 41.87 -9.83 11.59
CA SER A 10 41.74 -11.30 11.69
C SER A 10 41.51 -12.00 10.36
N LYS A 11 42.24 -13.13 10.17
CA LYS A 11 42.17 -13.98 8.97
C LYS A 11 40.91 -14.87 8.89
N ASP A 12 40.06 -14.93 9.93
CA ASP A 12 38.95 -15.91 10.06
C ASP A 12 37.54 -15.27 9.97
N LEU A 13 37.44 -14.12 9.36
CA LEU A 13 36.15 -13.43 9.21
C LEU A 13 35.41 -13.89 7.96
N ILE A 14 34.15 -14.29 8.16
CA ILE A 14 33.24 -14.69 7.08
C ILE A 14 32.36 -13.48 6.75
N PRO A 15 32.26 -13.08 5.46
CA PRO A 15 31.36 -12.00 5.07
C PRO A 15 29.90 -12.43 5.24
N ALA A 16 29.06 -11.56 5.80
CA ALA A 16 27.61 -11.73 5.74
C ALA A 16 27.09 -11.35 4.35
N LYS A 17 25.84 -11.69 4.04
CA LYS A 17 25.20 -11.31 2.78
C LYS A 17 25.10 -9.78 2.59
N MET A 18 25.04 -9.02 3.67
CA MET A 18 25.01 -7.56 3.64
C MET A 18 26.44 -7.02 3.68
N ASP A 19 26.77 -6.17 2.72
CA ASP A 19 28.07 -5.51 2.63
C ASP A 19 28.40 -4.70 3.89
N GLY A 20 29.67 -4.76 4.31
CA GLY A 20 30.15 -4.10 5.52
C GLY A 20 29.91 -4.90 6.81
N TYR A 21 29.33 -6.08 6.76
CA TYR A 21 29.13 -6.95 7.92
C TYR A 21 29.90 -8.26 7.76
N TYR A 22 30.56 -8.64 8.87
CA TYR A 22 31.39 -9.84 8.96
C TYR A 22 31.13 -10.50 10.31
N PHE A 23 31.26 -11.81 10.37
CA PHE A 23 31.13 -12.58 11.61
C PHE A 23 32.24 -13.63 11.72
N SER A 24 32.59 -13.98 12.94
CA SER A 24 33.54 -15.05 13.23
C SER A 24 32.83 -16.25 13.87
N PRO A 25 33.18 -17.49 13.45
CA PRO A 25 32.69 -18.70 14.11
C PRO A 25 32.96 -18.75 15.62
N GLN A 26 33.99 -18.06 16.11
CA GLN A 26 34.35 -18.01 17.54
C GLN A 26 33.44 -17.10 18.36
N GLU A 27 32.79 -16.13 17.72
CA GLU A 27 31.92 -15.17 18.43
C GLU A 27 30.57 -15.76 18.82
N ASP A 28 30.07 -15.38 20.00
CA ASP A 28 28.76 -15.81 20.51
C ASP A 28 27.59 -15.17 19.74
N VAL A 29 27.78 -13.94 19.24
CA VAL A 29 26.76 -13.16 18.53
C VAL A 29 27.29 -12.69 17.18
N TRP A 30 26.60 -13.03 16.12
CA TRP A 30 26.90 -12.62 14.75
C TRP A 30 25.98 -11.50 14.31
N VAL A 31 26.51 -10.31 14.09
CA VAL A 31 25.77 -9.17 13.55
C VAL A 31 25.78 -9.25 12.03
N LEU A 32 24.63 -9.49 11.41
CA LEU A 32 24.50 -9.74 9.96
C LEU A 32 24.06 -8.52 9.16
N ASP A 33 23.34 -7.59 9.79
CA ASP A 33 23.02 -6.25 9.32
C ASP A 33 22.65 -5.38 10.53
N ARG A 34 22.29 -4.10 10.32
CA ARG A 34 21.91 -3.20 11.42
C ARG A 34 20.64 -3.61 12.18
N ASN A 35 19.83 -4.51 11.62
CA ASN A 35 18.54 -4.94 12.16
C ASN A 35 18.52 -6.37 12.66
N ASN A 36 19.48 -7.20 12.26
CA ASN A 36 19.43 -8.64 12.49
C ASN A 36 20.77 -9.18 12.97
N GLN A 37 20.69 -9.98 14.02
CA GLN A 37 21.82 -10.72 14.57
C GLN A 37 21.43 -12.15 14.88
N ILE A 38 22.40 -13.02 15.00
CA ILE A 38 22.26 -14.41 15.44
C ILE A 38 23.02 -14.57 16.75
N ASN A 39 22.31 -14.88 17.83
CA ASN A 39 22.91 -15.28 19.09
C ASN A 39 23.11 -16.80 19.06
N LYS A 40 24.24 -17.28 18.52
CA LYS A 40 24.53 -18.71 18.41
C LYS A 40 24.66 -19.37 19.78
N LYS A 41 25.19 -18.65 20.78
CA LYS A 41 25.36 -19.16 22.13
C LYS A 41 24.03 -19.65 22.71
N ALA A 42 22.93 -18.93 22.45
CA ALA A 42 21.60 -19.35 22.91
C ALA A 42 21.18 -20.75 22.42
N VAL A 43 21.74 -21.21 21.29
CA VAL A 43 21.55 -22.58 20.78
C VAL A 43 22.62 -23.51 21.29
N THR A 44 23.91 -23.13 21.21
CA THR A 44 25.02 -24.02 21.55
C THR A 44 25.06 -24.40 23.04
N ASP A 45 24.51 -23.56 23.92
CA ASP A 45 24.43 -23.84 25.36
C ASP A 45 23.40 -24.95 25.69
N VAL A 46 22.41 -25.15 24.85
CA VAL A 46 21.35 -26.16 25.03
C VAL A 46 21.47 -27.35 24.06
N LEU A 47 22.41 -27.27 23.13
CA LEU A 47 22.56 -28.24 22.08
C LEU A 47 23.53 -29.35 22.49
N ASN A 48 23.14 -30.61 22.23
CA ASN A 48 24.05 -31.75 22.39
C ASN A 48 25.28 -31.63 21.46
N ASP A 49 26.44 -32.08 21.94
CA ASP A 49 27.72 -31.95 21.19
C ASP A 49 27.65 -32.54 19.80
N ASN A 50 26.94 -33.66 19.63
CA ASN A 50 26.76 -34.31 18.33
C ASN A 50 26.05 -33.42 17.28
N LEU A 51 25.34 -32.40 17.71
CA LEU A 51 24.58 -31.49 16.84
C LEU A 51 25.32 -30.16 16.60
N LYS A 52 26.36 -29.85 17.40
CA LYS A 52 27.01 -28.53 17.35
C LYS A 52 27.67 -28.24 16.01
N GLU A 53 28.42 -29.18 15.46
CA GLU A 53 29.12 -29.02 14.19
C GLU A 53 28.14 -28.76 13.05
N GLY A 54 27.13 -29.60 12.89
CA GLY A 54 26.12 -29.48 11.84
C GLY A 54 25.34 -28.21 11.95
N TYR A 55 24.95 -27.80 13.18
CA TYR A 55 24.28 -26.52 13.41
C TYR A 55 25.14 -25.33 13.00
N LEU A 56 26.41 -25.26 13.48
CA LEU A 56 27.29 -24.13 13.22
C LEU A 56 27.58 -23.94 11.74
N ASN A 57 27.91 -25.02 11.04
CA ASN A 57 28.19 -24.96 9.61
C ASN A 57 26.93 -24.58 8.79
N THR A 58 25.78 -25.15 9.15
CA THR A 58 24.53 -24.84 8.44
C THR A 58 24.10 -23.40 8.66
N ILE A 59 24.13 -22.89 9.90
CA ILE A 59 23.72 -21.52 10.19
C ILE A 59 24.70 -20.49 9.62
N ALA A 60 26.01 -20.80 9.56
CA ALA A 60 27.01 -19.95 8.92
C ALA A 60 26.74 -19.82 7.41
N LEU A 61 26.33 -20.89 6.74
CA LEU A 61 25.93 -20.86 5.35
C LEU A 61 24.71 -19.94 5.16
N PHE A 62 23.69 -20.04 6.03
CA PHE A 62 22.54 -19.14 5.96
C PHE A 62 22.93 -17.68 6.21
N ALA A 63 23.84 -17.42 7.13
CA ALA A 63 24.33 -16.07 7.45
C ALA A 63 25.11 -15.45 6.27
N ARG A 64 25.87 -16.25 5.52
CA ARG A 64 26.66 -15.82 4.37
C ARG A 64 25.82 -15.63 3.10
N ASP A 65 24.95 -16.59 2.79
CA ASP A 65 24.34 -16.70 1.44
C ASP A 65 22.90 -16.10 1.38
N TYR A 66 22.22 -15.97 2.51
CA TYR A 66 20.82 -15.53 2.57
C TYR A 66 20.69 -14.17 3.28
N SER A 67 19.51 -13.52 3.10
CA SER A 67 19.27 -12.25 3.80
C SER A 67 19.38 -12.42 5.32
N ALA A 68 19.97 -11.43 5.98
CA ALA A 68 20.15 -11.39 7.45
C ALA A 68 18.85 -11.69 8.23
N SER A 69 17.71 -11.13 7.77
CA SER A 69 16.41 -11.40 8.35
C SER A 69 15.95 -12.85 8.18
N PHE A 70 16.27 -13.50 7.08
CA PHE A 70 15.94 -14.90 6.87
C PHE A 70 16.82 -15.81 7.73
N ALA A 71 18.12 -15.59 7.76
CA ALA A 71 19.07 -16.32 8.61
C ALA A 71 18.69 -16.22 10.10
N SER A 72 18.39 -15.02 10.59
CA SER A 72 17.95 -14.81 11.97
C SER A 72 16.62 -15.52 12.30
N LYS A 73 15.65 -15.56 11.36
CA LYS A 73 14.40 -16.30 11.56
C LYS A 73 14.57 -17.82 11.50
N ILE A 74 15.46 -18.31 10.66
CA ILE A 74 15.85 -19.74 10.61
C ILE A 74 16.48 -20.15 11.93
N HIS A 75 17.45 -19.36 12.42
CA HIS A 75 18.05 -19.56 13.74
C HIS A 75 16.99 -19.59 14.85
N GLY A 76 16.08 -18.62 14.88
CA GLY A 76 15.01 -18.57 15.88
C GLY A 76 14.07 -19.77 15.82
N ALA A 77 13.79 -20.32 14.63
CA ALA A 77 12.97 -21.51 14.49
C ALA A 77 13.67 -22.75 15.05
N PHE A 78 14.97 -22.90 14.79
CA PHE A 78 15.74 -24.02 15.35
C PHE A 78 15.94 -23.87 16.85
N LEU A 79 16.18 -22.65 17.35
CA LEU A 79 16.27 -22.38 18.80
C LEU A 79 14.98 -22.76 19.54
N ALA A 80 13.81 -22.42 18.97
CA ALA A 80 12.53 -22.81 19.55
C ALA A 80 12.37 -24.32 19.60
N PHE A 81 12.74 -25.00 18.52
CA PHE A 81 12.69 -26.47 18.45
C PHE A 81 13.59 -27.13 19.49
N ILE A 82 14.90 -26.75 19.53
CA ILE A 82 15.87 -27.45 20.40
C ILE A 82 15.64 -27.16 21.88
N LYS A 83 15.14 -26.00 22.25
CA LYS A 83 14.76 -25.68 23.64
C LYS A 83 13.65 -26.57 24.17
N GLU A 84 12.73 -26.98 23.31
CA GLU A 84 11.58 -27.79 23.72
C GLU A 84 11.84 -29.29 23.64
N GLU A 85 12.58 -29.73 22.62
CA GLU A 85 12.78 -31.18 22.39
C GLU A 85 14.04 -31.72 23.03
N GLN A 86 15.05 -30.86 23.32
CA GLN A 86 16.32 -31.23 24.00
C GLN A 86 16.91 -32.56 23.51
N CYS A 87 16.84 -32.80 22.20
CA CYS A 87 17.16 -34.10 21.63
C CYS A 87 18.66 -34.25 21.32
N VAL A 88 19.16 -35.49 21.40
CA VAL A 88 20.55 -35.87 21.04
C VAL A 88 20.74 -35.88 19.52
N TYR A 89 19.69 -36.19 18.79
CA TYR A 89 19.60 -36.10 17.33
C TYR A 89 18.18 -35.79 16.90
N VAL A 90 18.02 -35.18 15.74
CA VAL A 90 16.70 -34.81 15.22
C VAL A 90 16.05 -36.04 14.57
N SER A 91 15.09 -36.65 15.29
CA SER A 91 14.36 -37.85 14.85
C SER A 91 12.99 -37.51 14.29
N LYS A 92 12.34 -38.48 13.65
CA LYS A 92 10.93 -38.39 13.25
C LYS A 92 10.03 -38.08 14.46
N ALA A 93 10.29 -38.68 15.62
CA ALA A 93 9.50 -38.45 16.83
C ALA A 93 9.63 -37.01 17.31
N SER A 94 10.88 -36.47 17.42
CA SER A 94 11.08 -35.10 17.89
C SER A 94 10.38 -34.05 17.01
N VAL A 95 10.42 -34.17 15.68
CA VAL A 95 9.75 -33.21 14.81
C VAL A 95 8.24 -33.32 14.84
N LEU A 96 7.67 -34.53 15.06
CA LEU A 96 6.24 -34.72 15.23
C LEU A 96 5.75 -34.20 16.58
N ASN A 97 6.49 -34.43 17.66
CA ASN A 97 6.19 -33.90 18.99
C ASN A 97 6.16 -32.36 18.97
N PHE A 98 7.18 -31.75 18.38
CA PHE A 98 7.22 -30.30 18.25
C PHE A 98 6.02 -29.76 17.46
N ARG A 99 5.68 -30.40 16.32
CA ARG A 99 4.52 -30.01 15.49
C ARG A 99 3.19 -30.10 16.24
N SER A 100 3.02 -31.05 17.15
CA SER A 100 1.76 -31.27 17.89
C SER A 100 1.45 -30.17 18.90
N LYS A 101 2.42 -29.30 19.22
CA LYS A 101 2.27 -28.25 20.25
C LYS A 101 1.39 -27.10 19.72
N LYS A 102 0.38 -26.70 20.49
CA LYS A 102 -0.64 -25.70 20.10
C LYS A 102 -0.07 -24.33 19.69
N HIS A 103 1.06 -23.91 20.28
CA HIS A 103 1.69 -22.62 19.99
C HIS A 103 2.61 -22.63 18.78
N VAL A 104 2.92 -23.80 18.23
CA VAL A 104 3.80 -23.96 17.06
C VAL A 104 3.00 -23.71 15.78
N LYS A 105 3.29 -22.59 15.14
CA LYS A 105 2.62 -22.17 13.90
C LYS A 105 3.31 -22.74 12.67
N ASP A 106 2.56 -22.93 11.60
CA ASP A 106 3.05 -23.44 10.32
C ASP A 106 4.23 -22.63 9.75
N GLU A 107 4.27 -21.32 9.99
CA GLU A 107 5.39 -20.45 9.58
C GLU A 107 6.71 -20.86 10.26
N LEU A 108 6.65 -21.24 11.54
CA LEU A 108 7.81 -21.73 12.29
C LEU A 108 8.27 -23.09 11.77
N LEU A 109 7.33 -24.01 11.55
CA LEU A 109 7.58 -25.34 10.98
C LEU A 109 8.17 -25.26 9.57
N PHE A 110 7.72 -24.32 8.76
CA PHE A 110 8.25 -24.07 7.42
C PHE A 110 9.75 -23.69 7.47
N ARG A 111 10.12 -22.79 8.37
CA ARG A 111 11.52 -22.37 8.56
C ARG A 111 12.37 -23.51 9.11
N LEU A 112 11.85 -24.24 10.11
CA LEU A 112 12.53 -25.40 10.67
C LEU A 112 12.79 -26.47 9.61
N ARG A 113 11.80 -26.77 8.76
CA ARG A 113 11.94 -27.70 7.64
C ARG A 113 13.06 -27.30 6.70
N ILE A 114 13.16 -26.01 6.34
CA ILE A 114 14.22 -25.51 5.45
C ILE A 114 15.59 -25.75 6.10
N PHE A 115 15.74 -25.42 7.38
CA PHE A 115 16.98 -25.56 8.11
C PHE A 115 17.43 -27.02 8.21
N ILE A 116 16.56 -27.89 8.69
CA ILE A 116 16.85 -29.33 8.87
C ILE A 116 17.13 -30.01 7.53
N THR A 117 16.35 -29.69 6.49
CA THR A 117 16.58 -30.23 5.14
C THR A 117 17.93 -29.80 4.58
N LYS A 118 18.30 -28.52 4.79
CA LYS A 118 19.61 -28.01 4.34
C LYS A 118 20.76 -28.67 5.11
N TRP A 119 20.66 -28.78 6.42
CA TRP A 119 21.63 -29.46 7.26
C TRP A 119 21.88 -30.92 6.80
N TYR A 120 20.79 -31.68 6.64
CA TYR A 120 20.84 -33.04 6.12
C TYR A 120 21.53 -33.13 4.74
N SER A 121 21.22 -32.20 3.84
CA SER A 121 21.79 -32.15 2.49
C SER A 121 23.27 -31.83 2.46
N LEU A 122 23.81 -31.18 3.51
CA LEU A 122 25.24 -30.92 3.66
C LEU A 122 26.04 -32.11 4.19
N GLY A 123 25.35 -33.20 4.58
CA GLY A 123 25.98 -34.44 5.05
C GLY A 123 26.49 -34.42 6.49
N TYR A 124 26.18 -33.36 7.27
CA TYR A 124 26.54 -33.34 8.69
C TYR A 124 25.67 -34.28 9.52
N ASN A 125 26.27 -34.91 10.52
CA ASN A 125 25.58 -35.78 11.46
C ASN A 125 24.50 -35.05 12.25
N GLY A 126 23.59 -35.80 12.89
CA GLY A 126 22.62 -35.30 13.82
C GLY A 126 21.16 -35.23 13.32
N ILE A 127 20.94 -35.47 12.02
CA ILE A 127 19.57 -35.46 11.44
C ILE A 127 19.26 -36.88 10.89
N ALA A 128 18.15 -37.46 11.38
CA ALA A 128 17.66 -38.72 10.82
C ALA A 128 16.94 -38.50 9.48
N SER A 129 17.14 -39.43 8.53
CA SER A 129 16.52 -39.38 7.20
C SER A 129 14.99 -39.35 7.27
N GLU A 130 14.39 -40.09 8.21
CA GLU A 130 12.94 -40.16 8.45
C GLU A 130 12.37 -38.82 8.93
N ALA A 131 13.16 -38.01 9.66
CA ALA A 131 12.74 -36.68 10.06
C ALA A 131 12.58 -35.76 8.83
N VAL A 132 13.53 -35.81 7.91
CA VAL A 132 13.46 -35.02 6.66
C VAL A 132 12.29 -35.50 5.79
N GLN A 133 12.13 -36.82 5.65
CA GLN A 133 11.06 -37.40 4.85
C GLN A 133 9.67 -36.97 5.36
N ILE A 134 9.41 -37.12 6.65
CA ILE A 134 8.12 -36.74 7.21
C ILE A 134 7.84 -35.23 7.11
N MET A 135 8.87 -34.38 7.30
CA MET A 135 8.72 -32.93 7.16
C MET A 135 8.40 -32.51 5.73
N LYS A 136 8.88 -33.22 4.70
CA LYS A 136 8.56 -32.98 3.29
C LYS A 136 7.08 -33.25 2.98
N THR A 137 6.42 -34.15 3.69
CA THR A 137 4.98 -34.45 3.49
C THR A 137 4.05 -33.39 4.09
N TRP A 138 4.57 -32.49 4.94
CA TRP A 138 3.72 -31.52 5.63
C TRP A 138 3.12 -30.48 4.67
N LYS A 139 1.82 -30.43 4.63
CA LYS A 139 1.05 -29.34 4.02
C LYS A 139 0.94 -28.21 5.04
N LEU A 140 1.84 -27.24 4.95
CA LEU A 140 1.88 -26.08 5.84
C LEU A 140 1.09 -24.94 5.22
N VAL A 141 0.14 -24.41 5.97
CA VAL A 141 -0.75 -23.35 5.51
C VAL A 141 -0.12 -21.99 5.84
N ASN A 142 0.24 -21.25 4.81
CA ASN A 142 0.55 -19.84 4.98
C ASN A 142 -0.77 -19.05 5.08
N GLY A 143 -0.81 -18.02 5.95
CA GLY A 143 -1.96 -17.15 6.05
C GLY A 143 -2.39 -16.61 4.67
N LYS A 144 -3.67 -16.24 4.53
CA LYS A 144 -4.20 -15.68 3.28
C LYS A 144 -3.69 -14.24 3.09
N PRO A 145 -2.73 -14.00 2.17
CA PRO A 145 -2.21 -12.65 1.95
C PRO A 145 -3.33 -11.71 1.50
N GLY A 146 -3.38 -10.50 2.08
CA GLY A 146 -4.30 -9.46 1.64
C GLY A 146 -5.72 -9.54 2.18
N ASP A 147 -6.08 -10.55 2.97
CA ASP A 147 -7.41 -10.70 3.55
C ASP A 147 -7.85 -9.48 4.40
N VAL A 148 -6.93 -8.92 5.19
CA VAL A 148 -7.18 -7.69 5.99
C VAL A 148 -7.46 -6.46 5.12
N VAL A 149 -6.90 -6.42 3.91
CA VAL A 149 -7.16 -5.33 2.94
C VAL A 149 -8.53 -5.53 2.32
N LYS A 150 -8.85 -6.74 1.87
CA LYS A 150 -10.14 -7.07 1.25
C LYS A 150 -11.31 -6.78 2.19
N ARG A 151 -11.18 -7.12 3.46
CA ARG A 151 -12.23 -6.88 4.48
C ARG A 151 -12.21 -5.48 5.07
N LYS A 152 -11.27 -4.61 4.63
CA LYS A 152 -11.05 -3.27 5.23
C LYS A 152 -10.98 -3.35 6.77
N GLU A 153 -10.27 -4.36 7.28
CA GLU A 153 -10.23 -4.69 8.70
C GLU A 153 -9.72 -3.48 9.52
N PRO A 154 -10.41 -3.01 10.58
CA PRO A 154 -10.17 -1.72 11.21
C PRO A 154 -8.81 -1.63 11.95
N ILE A 155 -8.25 -2.76 12.44
CA ILE A 155 -7.01 -2.77 13.25
C ILE A 155 -5.78 -2.97 12.38
N GLN A 156 -5.82 -3.87 11.39
CA GLN A 156 -4.66 -4.26 10.58
C GLN A 156 -4.77 -3.86 9.11
N GLY A 157 -5.96 -3.51 8.64
CA GLY A 157 -6.26 -3.15 7.27
C GLY A 157 -5.87 -1.70 6.93
N PRO A 158 -6.34 -1.17 5.77
CA PRO A 158 -6.10 0.22 5.38
C PRO A 158 -6.74 1.20 6.38
N LEU A 159 -6.13 2.37 6.50
CA LEU A 159 -6.71 3.50 7.22
C LEU A 159 -7.87 4.09 6.38
N THR A 160 -8.85 4.65 7.06
CA THR A 160 -9.83 5.53 6.40
C THR A 160 -9.20 6.88 6.08
N ASP A 161 -9.90 7.72 5.31
CA ASP A 161 -9.40 9.07 5.02
C ASP A 161 -9.37 9.91 6.31
N ILE A 162 -10.33 9.73 7.23
CA ILE A 162 -10.38 10.38 8.54
C ILE A 162 -9.21 9.93 9.42
N GLU A 163 -8.99 8.62 9.59
CA GLU A 163 -7.87 8.08 10.36
C GLU A 163 -6.51 8.58 9.84
N LEU A 164 -6.35 8.67 8.51
CA LEU A 164 -5.12 9.17 7.89
C LEU A 164 -4.92 10.66 8.13
N GLN A 165 -5.98 11.45 7.99
CA GLN A 165 -5.96 12.89 8.23
C GLN A 165 -5.63 13.19 9.70
N GLU A 166 -6.35 12.58 10.64
CA GLU A 166 -6.10 12.73 12.09
C GLU A 166 -4.68 12.36 12.49
N PHE A 167 -4.12 11.29 11.90
CA PHE A 167 -2.73 10.93 12.11
C PHE A 167 -1.77 12.04 11.63
N ASN A 168 -1.96 12.57 10.42
CA ASN A 168 -1.08 13.60 9.85
C ASN A 168 -1.16 14.90 10.64
N GLU A 169 -2.35 15.36 10.95
CA GLU A 169 -2.58 16.56 11.76
C GLU A 169 -2.05 16.39 13.18
N GLY A 170 -2.26 15.23 13.80
CA GLY A 170 -1.70 14.89 15.10
C GLY A 170 -0.17 14.91 15.10
N ALA A 171 0.48 14.40 14.05
CA ALA A 171 1.94 14.49 13.94
C ALA A 171 2.44 15.95 13.88
N ILE A 172 1.73 16.82 13.16
CA ILE A 172 2.05 18.24 13.05
C ILE A 172 1.82 18.93 14.41
N ARG A 173 0.66 18.72 15.04
CA ARG A 173 0.35 19.30 16.37
C ARG A 173 1.37 18.87 17.44
N ALA A 174 1.76 17.59 17.47
CA ALA A 174 2.78 17.10 18.40
C ALA A 174 4.14 17.78 18.20
N TYR A 175 4.49 18.09 16.95
CA TYR A 175 5.73 18.82 16.64
C TYR A 175 5.64 20.30 17.08
N GLU A 176 4.54 20.96 16.80
CA GLU A 176 4.28 22.36 17.23
C GLU A 176 4.33 22.50 18.76
N LYS A 177 3.79 21.54 19.48
CA LYS A 177 3.86 21.43 20.96
C LYS A 177 5.27 21.02 21.47
N LYS A 178 6.23 20.76 20.57
CA LYS A 178 7.58 20.27 20.89
C LYS A 178 7.61 18.91 21.63
N GLU A 179 6.57 18.11 21.48
CA GLU A 179 6.48 16.76 22.06
C GLU A 179 7.18 15.68 21.23
N ILE A 180 7.34 15.95 19.92
CA ILE A 180 8.17 15.16 19.02
C ILE A 180 9.19 16.04 18.31
N SER A 181 10.30 15.41 17.87
CA SER A 181 11.37 16.11 17.14
C SER A 181 11.06 16.22 15.65
N LEU A 182 11.78 17.11 14.95
CA LEU A 182 11.76 17.22 13.49
C LEU A 182 12.02 15.86 12.81
N PHE A 183 12.98 15.09 13.32
CA PHE A 183 13.27 13.72 12.89
C PHE A 183 12.03 12.83 12.92
N MET A 184 11.25 12.87 14.01
CA MET A 184 10.06 12.05 14.17
C MET A 184 8.92 12.49 13.23
N LEU A 185 8.69 13.79 13.14
CA LEU A 185 7.69 14.36 12.21
C LEU A 185 8.00 13.97 10.76
N THR A 186 9.24 14.22 10.32
CA THR A 186 9.66 13.93 8.94
C THR A 186 9.51 12.45 8.60
N MET A 187 9.91 11.56 9.51
CA MET A 187 9.76 10.11 9.34
C MET A 187 8.29 9.67 9.25
N ALA A 188 7.42 10.24 10.10
CA ALA A 188 5.99 9.97 10.12
C ALA A 188 5.29 10.45 8.84
N LEU A 189 5.61 11.65 8.36
CA LEU A 189 4.97 12.19 7.16
C LEU A 189 5.49 11.54 5.87
N ILE A 190 6.77 11.17 5.77
CA ILE A 190 7.27 10.41 4.61
C ILE A 190 6.53 9.08 4.48
N ILE A 191 6.37 8.30 5.57
CA ILE A 191 5.69 7.00 5.48
C ILE A 191 4.20 7.16 5.18
N SER A 192 3.56 8.16 5.77
CA SER A 192 2.15 8.46 5.56
C SER A 192 1.84 8.79 4.10
N HIS A 193 2.67 9.62 3.46
CA HIS A 193 2.46 10.06 2.08
C HIS A 193 2.91 9.04 1.04
N THR A 194 3.95 8.26 1.34
CA THR A 194 4.57 7.38 0.33
C THR A 194 4.18 5.91 0.47
N GLY A 195 3.67 5.48 1.62
CA GLY A 195 3.37 4.07 1.90
C GLY A 195 4.56 3.12 1.73
N ARG A 196 5.81 3.65 1.76
CA ARG A 196 7.03 2.87 1.57
C ARG A 196 7.31 1.96 2.78
N ARG A 197 8.14 0.95 2.59
CA ARG A 197 8.52 0.05 3.69
C ARG A 197 9.46 0.76 4.67
N PRO A 198 9.41 0.49 5.98
CA PRO A 198 10.27 1.14 6.97
C PRO A 198 11.76 1.12 6.61
N LEU A 199 12.24 0.00 6.08
CA LEU A 199 13.64 -0.12 5.69
C LEU A 199 14.01 0.81 4.52
N GLN A 200 13.11 1.06 3.58
CA GLN A 200 13.32 2.00 2.47
C GLN A 200 13.48 3.43 2.99
N VAL A 201 12.58 3.85 3.90
CA VAL A 201 12.62 5.18 4.51
C VAL A 201 13.90 5.38 5.31
N THR A 202 14.29 4.41 6.13
CA THR A 202 15.51 4.52 6.95
C THR A 202 16.82 4.43 6.15
N GLN A 203 16.78 3.96 4.90
CA GLN A 203 17.95 3.91 4.01
C GLN A 203 18.13 5.17 3.14
N MET A 204 17.21 6.13 3.23
CA MET A 204 17.33 7.37 2.46
C MET A 204 18.54 8.19 2.90
N LYS A 205 19.18 8.81 1.92
CA LYS A 205 20.29 9.74 2.08
C LYS A 205 19.91 11.14 1.60
N ILE A 206 20.76 12.12 1.85
CA ILE A 206 20.54 13.52 1.40
C ILE A 206 20.46 13.60 -0.12
N THR A 207 21.28 12.83 -0.85
CA THR A 207 21.26 12.76 -2.32
C THR A 207 19.93 12.32 -2.91
N ASP A 208 19.02 11.69 -2.12
CA ASP A 208 17.73 11.20 -2.60
C ASP A 208 16.65 12.30 -2.67
N ILE A 209 16.96 13.50 -2.20
CA ILE A 209 16.06 14.65 -2.18
C ILE A 209 16.27 15.43 -3.45
N LEU A 210 15.33 15.37 -4.38
CA LEU A 210 15.48 15.94 -5.71
C LEU A 210 14.50 17.08 -5.95
N LYS A 211 15.00 18.13 -6.61
CA LYS A 211 14.21 19.23 -7.15
C LYS A 211 14.51 19.31 -8.65
N VAL A 212 13.52 19.12 -9.48
CA VAL A 212 13.64 19.11 -10.94
C VAL A 212 12.78 20.21 -11.52
N SER A 213 13.36 21.06 -12.35
CA SER A 213 12.65 22.09 -13.10
C SER A 213 12.50 21.63 -14.56
N LYS A 214 11.30 21.72 -15.14
CA LYS A 214 11.07 21.53 -16.58
C LYS A 214 11.26 22.84 -17.33
N GLU A 215 11.42 22.74 -18.65
CA GLU A 215 11.60 23.88 -19.55
C GLU A 215 10.46 24.91 -19.46
N GLU A 216 9.24 24.46 -19.12
CA GLU A 216 8.04 25.30 -18.92
C GLU A 216 7.97 26.00 -17.55
N GLY A 217 9.01 25.90 -16.70
CA GLY A 217 9.06 26.54 -15.38
C GLY A 217 8.35 25.75 -14.27
N GLU A 218 7.74 24.60 -14.56
CA GLU A 218 7.12 23.74 -13.55
C GLU A 218 8.18 23.04 -12.71
N ILE A 219 8.02 23.11 -11.36
CA ILE A 219 8.95 22.53 -10.40
C ILE A 219 8.37 21.25 -9.82
N TYR A 220 9.11 20.15 -9.91
CA TYR A 220 8.78 18.88 -9.31
C TYR A 220 9.68 18.60 -8.10
N TYR A 221 9.05 18.23 -6.99
CA TYR A 221 9.71 17.80 -5.77
C TYR A 221 9.61 16.28 -5.67
N LEU A 222 10.75 15.61 -5.55
CA LEU A 222 10.83 14.15 -5.68
C LEU A 222 11.68 13.55 -4.56
N LEU A 223 11.32 12.34 -4.15
CA LEU A 223 12.17 11.47 -3.33
C LEU A 223 12.58 10.25 -4.16
N ASN A 224 13.89 10.03 -4.29
CA ASN A 224 14.44 8.86 -4.96
C ASN A 224 14.64 7.75 -3.93
N ILE A 225 13.64 6.90 -3.74
CA ILE A 225 13.58 5.97 -2.61
C ILE A 225 14.22 4.65 -2.99
N PRO A 226 15.21 4.16 -2.20
CA PRO A 226 15.88 2.89 -2.48
C PRO A 226 14.89 1.72 -2.44
N ARG A 227 15.03 0.80 -3.39
CA ARG A 227 14.24 -0.42 -3.45
C ARG A 227 14.84 -1.49 -2.53
N ILE A 228 13.99 -2.35 -2.02
CA ILE A 228 14.39 -3.48 -1.17
C ILE A 228 13.66 -4.75 -1.63
N LYS A 229 14.20 -5.92 -1.28
CA LYS A 229 13.64 -7.24 -1.64
C LYS A 229 13.75 -7.60 -3.13
N GLN A 230 14.68 -6.97 -3.84
CA GLN A 230 14.97 -7.30 -5.23
C GLN A 230 16.10 -8.35 -5.39
N GLY A 231 16.72 -8.77 -4.28
CA GLY A 231 17.88 -9.65 -4.30
C GLY A 231 19.20 -8.95 -4.54
N LEU A 232 19.17 -7.63 -4.71
CA LEU A 232 20.31 -6.77 -4.96
C LEU A 232 20.94 -6.26 -3.66
N GLY A 233 22.10 -5.64 -3.75
CA GLY A 233 22.86 -5.05 -2.65
C GLY A 233 22.23 -3.77 -2.07
N PHE A 234 23.01 -3.13 -1.21
CA PHE A 234 22.56 -1.91 -0.51
C PHE A 234 22.44 -0.73 -1.47
N ARG A 235 21.20 -0.23 -1.67
CA ARG A 235 20.91 0.97 -2.48
C ARG A 235 21.32 0.85 -3.96
N GLU A 236 21.21 -0.30 -4.58
CA GLU A 236 21.51 -0.52 -6.00
C GLU A 236 20.37 -0.12 -6.92
N GLU A 237 19.12 -0.20 -6.46
CA GLU A 237 17.95 0.21 -7.24
C GLU A 237 17.11 1.25 -6.50
N PHE A 238 16.46 2.14 -7.27
CA PHE A 238 15.63 3.21 -6.74
C PHE A 238 14.30 3.29 -7.47
N ARG A 239 13.35 3.93 -6.78
CA ARG A 239 12.10 4.35 -7.38
C ARG A 239 11.74 5.75 -6.92
N THR A 240 11.54 6.63 -7.88
CA THR A 240 11.21 8.03 -7.62
C THR A 240 9.75 8.18 -7.20
N PHE A 241 9.47 9.05 -6.25
CA PHE A 241 8.14 9.37 -5.77
C PHE A 241 7.96 10.88 -5.69
N ARG A 242 6.89 11.41 -6.32
CA ARG A 242 6.56 12.85 -6.27
C ARG A 242 5.97 13.18 -4.91
N ILE A 243 6.42 14.29 -4.31
CA ILE A 243 5.94 14.80 -3.02
C ILE A 243 5.49 16.26 -3.16
N THR A 244 4.79 16.76 -2.14
CA THR A 244 4.41 18.17 -2.05
C THR A 244 5.62 19.05 -1.72
N LYS A 245 5.51 20.34 -2.01
CA LYS A 245 6.54 21.33 -1.66
C LYS A 245 6.79 21.35 -0.15
N ASP A 246 5.73 21.34 0.66
CA ASP A 246 5.84 21.40 2.12
C ASP A 246 6.60 20.21 2.70
N LEU A 247 6.29 18.99 2.21
CA LEU A 247 7.01 17.80 2.61
C LEU A 247 8.48 17.86 2.15
N TYR A 248 8.77 18.39 0.96
CA TYR A 248 10.13 18.59 0.48
C TYR A 248 10.90 19.55 1.41
N GLU A 249 10.34 20.69 1.77
CA GLU A 249 10.97 21.65 2.68
C GLU A 249 11.24 21.05 4.06
N LEU A 250 10.30 20.26 4.59
CA LEU A 250 10.46 19.53 5.85
C LEU A 250 11.63 18.54 5.76
N VAL A 251 11.71 17.78 4.68
CA VAL A 251 12.78 16.80 4.44
C VAL A 251 14.13 17.50 4.29
N CYS A 252 14.19 18.67 3.65
CA CYS A 252 15.40 19.48 3.55
C CYS A 252 15.88 20.00 4.92
N LYS A 253 14.96 20.38 5.81
CA LYS A 253 15.32 20.73 7.20
C LYS A 253 15.94 19.55 7.93
N GLN A 254 15.32 18.38 7.85
CA GLN A 254 15.86 17.15 8.46
C GLN A 254 17.24 16.79 7.88
N ALA A 255 17.45 16.97 6.58
CA ALA A 255 18.75 16.75 5.94
C ALA A 255 19.84 17.65 6.55
N LYS A 256 19.53 18.94 6.76
CA LYS A 256 20.45 19.90 7.40
C LYS A 256 20.79 19.48 8.84
N ASP A 257 19.80 19.03 9.62
CA ASP A 257 20.04 18.56 10.99
C ASP A 257 20.93 17.31 11.02
N SER A 258 20.72 16.37 10.11
CA SER A 258 21.53 15.16 10.01
C SER A 258 22.98 15.48 9.59
N LEU A 259 23.16 16.41 8.65
CA LEU A 259 24.47 16.89 8.21
C LEU A 259 25.21 17.60 9.35
N ALA A 260 24.54 18.51 10.06
CA ALA A 260 25.13 19.23 11.19
C ALA A 260 25.57 18.26 12.29
N MET A 261 24.73 17.28 12.64
CA MET A 261 25.04 16.26 13.66
C MET A 261 26.30 15.45 13.31
N LEU A 262 26.47 15.04 12.06
CA LEU A 262 27.65 14.27 11.65
C LEU A 262 28.89 15.16 11.56
N SER A 263 28.77 16.39 11.06
CA SER A 263 29.87 17.38 10.99
C SER A 263 30.39 17.73 12.39
N GLU A 264 29.48 17.94 13.35
CA GLU A 264 29.83 18.22 14.75
C GLU A 264 30.63 17.06 15.37
N PHE A 265 30.17 15.82 15.17
CA PHE A 265 30.87 14.64 15.66
C PHE A 265 32.26 14.48 15.04
N MET A 266 32.37 14.72 13.74
CA MET A 266 33.66 14.66 13.02
C MET A 266 34.60 15.80 13.39
N GLY A 267 34.10 16.91 13.94
CA GLY A 267 34.88 18.12 14.26
C GLY A 267 35.35 18.88 13.03
N ARG A 268 34.73 18.66 11.86
CA ARG A 268 35.02 19.34 10.59
C ARG A 268 33.78 19.43 9.70
N GLN A 269 33.84 20.33 8.75
CA GLN A 269 32.87 20.31 7.65
C GLN A 269 33.11 19.10 6.78
N LEU A 270 32.01 18.50 6.31
CA LEU A 270 32.04 17.37 5.38
C LEU A 270 32.26 17.89 3.96
N THR A 271 32.94 17.11 3.15
CA THR A 271 33.09 17.42 1.72
C THR A 271 31.74 17.37 1.01
N THR A 272 31.65 17.92 -0.19
CA THR A 272 30.42 17.90 -0.99
C THR A 272 29.93 16.46 -1.25
N GLU A 273 30.86 15.53 -1.52
CA GLU A 273 30.51 14.11 -1.77
C GLU A 273 30.07 13.41 -0.49
N GLU A 274 30.81 13.59 0.62
CA GLU A 274 30.40 13.05 1.92
C GLU A 274 29.01 13.56 2.32
N SER A 275 28.72 14.84 2.11
CA SER A 275 27.45 15.47 2.46
C SER A 275 26.25 14.85 1.73
N LYS A 276 26.42 14.49 0.45
CA LYS A 276 25.38 13.81 -0.34
C LYS A 276 25.05 12.43 0.21
N ASP A 277 26.05 11.73 0.75
CA ASP A 277 25.93 10.36 1.22
C ASP A 277 25.50 10.24 2.69
N VAL A 278 25.35 11.36 3.41
CA VAL A 278 24.82 11.35 4.79
C VAL A 278 23.42 10.77 4.82
N PRO A 279 23.13 9.78 5.72
CA PRO A 279 21.78 9.27 5.89
C PRO A 279 20.81 10.35 6.35
N LEU A 280 19.63 10.43 5.72
CA LEU A 280 18.57 11.36 6.13
C LEU A 280 18.13 11.11 7.58
N PHE A 281 18.15 9.86 8.00
CA PHE A 281 17.79 9.41 9.35
C PHE A 281 18.98 8.73 10.02
N ILE A 282 19.95 9.53 10.42
CA ILE A 282 21.17 9.05 11.06
C ILE A 282 20.93 8.68 12.53
N SER A 283 21.55 7.61 13.00
CA SER A 283 21.45 7.17 14.39
C SER A 283 22.56 7.75 15.26
N LYS A 284 22.21 8.54 16.28
CA LYS A 284 23.18 9.12 17.25
C LYS A 284 24.08 8.04 17.87
N ASN A 285 23.49 6.91 18.28
CA ASN A 285 24.26 5.82 18.87
C ASN A 285 25.27 5.18 17.88
N LYS A 286 24.93 5.20 16.59
CA LYS A 286 25.83 4.66 15.54
C LYS A 286 26.94 5.63 15.17
N ILE A 287 26.68 6.92 15.19
CA ILE A 287 27.72 7.95 15.04
C ILE A 287 28.83 7.77 16.08
N GLY A 288 28.47 7.57 17.35
CA GLY A 288 29.43 7.33 18.43
C GLY A 288 30.27 6.06 18.30
N LEU A 289 29.94 5.18 17.34
CA LEU A 289 30.69 3.97 17.04
C LEU A 289 31.64 4.14 15.83
N ILE A 290 31.68 5.31 15.21
CA ILE A 290 32.60 5.58 14.09
C ILE A 290 34.03 5.62 14.64
N ASP A 291 34.88 4.80 14.07
CA ASP A 291 36.32 4.89 14.28
C ASP A 291 36.90 5.94 13.33
N LYS A 292 37.41 7.02 13.92
CA LYS A 292 37.98 8.15 13.13
C LYS A 292 39.28 7.78 12.38
N SER A 293 39.87 6.62 12.67
CA SER A 293 41.02 6.09 11.90
C SER A 293 40.59 5.44 10.58
N VAL A 294 39.31 5.08 10.45
CA VAL A 294 38.73 4.53 9.23
C VAL A 294 38.08 5.64 8.41
N SER A 295 38.22 5.57 7.10
CA SER A 295 37.61 6.56 6.20
C SER A 295 36.10 6.65 6.46
N LEU A 296 35.58 7.89 6.59
CA LEU A 296 34.15 8.16 6.74
C LEU A 296 33.35 7.60 5.54
N ASP A 297 33.92 7.62 4.35
CA ASP A 297 33.32 7.10 3.12
C ASP A 297 32.90 5.62 3.25
N PHE A 298 33.67 4.80 3.98
CA PHE A 298 33.30 3.41 4.27
C PHE A 298 31.97 3.34 5.03
N TYR A 299 31.80 4.16 6.07
CA TYR A 299 30.56 4.17 6.87
C TYR A 299 29.38 4.73 6.06
N LEU A 300 29.64 5.74 5.22
CA LEU A 300 28.60 6.36 4.40
C LEU A 300 28.11 5.41 3.29
N LYS A 301 28.96 4.56 2.72
CA LYS A 301 28.60 3.61 1.66
C LYS A 301 27.90 2.35 2.15
N THR A 302 27.88 2.11 3.46
CA THR A 302 27.23 0.95 4.08
C THR A 302 25.92 1.32 4.80
N ASP A 303 25.17 0.33 5.29
CA ASP A 303 23.96 0.56 6.07
C ASP A 303 24.20 0.71 7.59
N VAL A 304 25.41 0.99 8.01
CA VAL A 304 25.79 1.04 9.44
C VAL A 304 25.20 2.27 10.15
N LEU A 305 25.25 3.45 9.54
CA LEU A 305 24.88 4.73 10.17
C LEU A 305 23.37 4.99 10.23
N PRO A 306 22.54 4.58 9.26
CA PRO A 306 21.12 4.82 9.32
C PRO A 306 20.46 4.18 10.54
N HIS A 307 19.32 4.72 10.96
CA HIS A 307 18.49 4.10 12.01
C HIS A 307 17.98 2.71 11.60
N TYR A 308 17.80 1.82 12.59
CA TYR A 308 17.17 0.53 12.37
C TYR A 308 15.68 0.69 11.97
N ARG A 309 15.15 -0.29 11.21
CA ARG A 309 13.79 -0.23 10.65
C ARG A 309 12.68 -0.08 11.70
N GLY A 310 12.90 -0.63 12.90
CA GLY A 310 11.92 -0.59 14.00
C GLY A 310 11.66 0.82 14.53
N LYS A 311 12.64 1.73 14.36
CA LYS A 311 12.52 3.13 14.79
C LYS A 311 11.29 3.82 14.20
N LEU A 312 10.97 3.56 12.94
CA LEU A 312 9.77 4.11 12.33
C LEU A 312 8.49 3.67 13.07
N THR A 313 8.39 2.39 13.45
CA THR A 313 7.22 1.90 14.20
C THR A 313 7.13 2.53 15.59
N GLU A 314 8.27 2.78 16.24
CA GLU A 314 8.31 3.52 17.51
C GLU A 314 7.80 4.95 17.34
N VAL A 315 8.28 5.66 16.31
CA VAL A 315 7.84 7.01 15.98
C VAL A 315 6.33 7.09 15.78
N LEU A 316 5.77 6.19 14.97
CA LEU A 316 4.32 6.14 14.73
C LEU A 316 3.53 5.98 16.04
N LYS A 317 3.97 5.07 16.91
CA LYS A 317 3.32 4.84 18.22
C LYS A 317 3.43 6.06 19.16
N VAL A 318 4.56 6.77 19.11
CA VAL A 318 4.75 7.99 19.92
C VAL A 318 3.77 9.07 19.47
N VAL A 319 3.59 9.29 18.16
CA VAL A 319 2.61 10.25 17.62
C VAL A 319 1.20 9.93 18.13
N ILE A 320 0.75 8.68 17.98
CA ILE A 320 -0.58 8.25 18.45
C ILE A 320 -0.75 8.51 19.95
N LYS A 321 0.26 8.17 20.76
CA LYS A 321 0.21 8.33 22.22
C LYS A 321 0.19 9.80 22.65
N LYS A 322 0.95 10.68 21.96
CA LYS A 322 1.07 12.09 22.32
C LYS A 322 -0.19 12.89 22.02
N GLU A 323 -0.81 12.62 20.88
CA GLU A 323 -2.01 13.34 20.44
C GLU A 323 -3.32 12.59 20.68
N ASN A 324 -3.25 11.42 21.36
CA ASN A 324 -4.43 10.59 21.64
C ASN A 324 -5.29 10.37 20.39
N VAL A 325 -4.66 10.01 19.27
CA VAL A 325 -5.39 9.79 18.02
C VAL A 325 -6.28 8.55 18.13
N PHE A 326 -7.58 8.70 17.88
CA PHE A 326 -8.57 7.63 17.94
C PHE A 326 -9.00 7.18 16.55
N SER A 327 -9.47 5.94 16.46
CA SER A 327 -10.12 5.43 15.25
C SER A 327 -11.63 5.64 15.37
N GLU A 328 -12.24 6.30 14.41
CA GLU A 328 -13.70 6.47 14.35
C GLU A 328 -14.42 5.13 14.15
N ARG A 329 -13.73 4.11 13.63
CA ARG A 329 -14.31 2.77 13.42
C ARG A 329 -14.38 1.90 14.67
N THR A 330 -13.46 2.11 15.62
CA THR A 330 -13.37 1.28 16.83
C THR A 330 -13.69 2.04 18.10
N GLY A 331 -13.64 3.38 18.07
CA GLY A 331 -13.73 4.23 19.27
C GLY A 331 -12.53 4.11 20.20
N GLU A 332 -11.49 3.39 19.82
CA GLU A 332 -10.27 3.16 20.58
C GLU A 332 -9.07 3.91 20.00
N SER A 333 -7.96 3.94 20.75
CA SER A 333 -6.69 4.50 20.25
C SER A 333 -6.30 3.84 18.93
N LEU A 334 -5.94 4.65 17.93
CA LEU A 334 -5.63 4.19 16.58
C LEU A 334 -4.47 3.19 16.60
N HIS A 335 -4.76 1.94 16.26
CA HIS A 335 -3.71 0.95 16.06
C HIS A 335 -2.94 1.25 14.78
N ILE A 336 -1.65 1.59 14.90
CA ILE A 336 -0.83 2.06 13.78
C ILE A 336 0.39 1.19 13.51
N ASN A 337 0.66 0.94 12.26
CA ASN A 337 1.90 0.37 11.75
C ASN A 337 2.14 0.80 10.30
N ALA A 338 3.38 0.75 9.85
CA ALA A 338 3.78 1.19 8.52
C ALA A 338 3.05 0.47 7.36
N ARG A 339 2.58 -0.76 7.59
CA ARG A 339 1.87 -1.54 6.58
C ARG A 339 0.49 -0.97 6.28
N ARG A 340 -0.18 -0.39 7.27
CA ARG A 340 -1.49 0.24 7.10
C ARG A 340 -1.42 1.41 6.11
N PHE A 341 -0.41 2.28 6.19
CA PHE A 341 -0.21 3.36 5.22
C PHE A 341 -0.04 2.84 3.79
N ARG A 342 0.70 1.74 3.64
CA ARG A 342 0.87 1.09 2.34
C ARG A 342 -0.46 0.53 1.81
N TYR A 343 -1.25 -0.09 2.66
CA TYR A 343 -2.58 -0.56 2.33
C TYR A 343 -3.51 0.60 1.95
N THR A 344 -3.44 1.70 2.69
CA THR A 344 -4.21 2.92 2.42
C THR A 344 -3.88 3.50 1.04
N LEU A 345 -2.59 3.66 0.72
CA LEU A 345 -2.15 4.16 -0.58
C LEU A 345 -2.68 3.29 -1.73
N GLY A 346 -2.52 1.96 -1.62
CA GLY A 346 -3.01 1.03 -2.65
C GLY A 346 -4.53 1.03 -2.78
N THR A 347 -5.25 1.09 -1.67
CA THR A 347 -6.71 1.13 -1.65
C THR A 347 -7.24 2.45 -2.22
N ARG A 348 -6.61 3.59 -1.89
CA ARG A 348 -6.98 4.91 -2.45
C ARG A 348 -6.74 4.95 -3.96
N ALA A 349 -5.57 4.49 -4.42
CA ALA A 349 -5.27 4.41 -5.85
C ALA A 349 -6.28 3.53 -6.60
N ALA A 350 -6.67 2.38 -6.04
CA ALA A 350 -7.72 1.54 -6.63
C ALA A 350 -9.09 2.23 -6.65
N ARG A 351 -9.45 2.96 -5.57
CA ARG A 351 -10.68 3.75 -5.48
C ARG A 351 -10.73 4.87 -6.54
N GLU A 352 -9.59 5.48 -6.83
CA GLU A 352 -9.45 6.49 -7.87
C GLU A 352 -9.45 5.92 -9.29
N GLY A 353 -9.45 4.58 -9.44
CA GLY A 353 -9.54 3.89 -10.71
C GLY A 353 -8.21 3.59 -11.40
N TYR A 354 -7.09 3.75 -10.69
CA TYR A 354 -5.79 3.36 -11.25
C TYR A 354 -5.70 1.85 -11.48
N GLY A 355 -5.14 1.47 -12.63
CA GLY A 355 -4.94 0.07 -13.00
C GLY A 355 -3.89 -0.64 -12.15
N GLU A 356 -3.92 -1.97 -12.16
CA GLU A 356 -3.02 -2.82 -11.34
C GLU A 356 -1.54 -2.50 -11.55
N PHE A 357 -1.13 -2.16 -12.77
CA PHE A 357 0.25 -1.80 -13.08
C PHE A 357 0.68 -0.53 -12.34
N ILE A 358 -0.13 0.54 -12.37
CA ILE A 358 0.15 1.81 -11.69
C ILE A 358 0.18 1.61 -10.17
N ILE A 359 -0.75 0.81 -9.64
CA ILE A 359 -0.76 0.49 -8.20
C ILE A 359 0.48 -0.31 -7.81
N ALA A 360 0.94 -1.25 -8.65
CA ALA A 360 2.19 -1.97 -8.42
C ALA A 360 3.38 -1.02 -8.37
N GLU A 361 3.45 -0.08 -9.31
CA GLU A 361 4.48 0.97 -9.36
C GLU A 361 4.45 1.85 -8.10
N LEU A 362 3.28 2.39 -7.75
CA LEU A 362 3.09 3.19 -6.55
C LEU A 362 3.53 2.47 -5.27
N LEU A 363 3.22 1.19 -5.17
CA LEU A 363 3.57 0.37 -4.00
C LEU A 363 4.96 -0.25 -4.07
N ASP A 364 5.74 -0.03 -5.13
CA ASP A 364 7.03 -0.70 -5.33
C ASP A 364 6.90 -2.24 -5.20
N HIS A 365 5.93 -2.82 -5.90
CA HIS A 365 5.80 -4.27 -6.04
C HIS A 365 6.60 -4.77 -7.25
N SER A 366 7.27 -5.90 -7.08
CA SER A 366 8.00 -6.58 -8.16
C SER A 366 7.08 -7.39 -9.07
N THR A 367 5.86 -7.69 -8.61
CA THR A 367 4.87 -8.49 -9.36
C THR A 367 3.46 -7.92 -9.17
N ILE A 368 2.66 -7.97 -10.20
CA ILE A 368 1.25 -7.55 -10.20
C ILE A 368 0.39 -8.47 -9.30
N LYS A 369 0.80 -9.74 -9.10
CA LYS A 369 0.05 -10.72 -8.28
C LYS A 369 -0.34 -10.22 -6.88
N SER A 370 0.48 -9.34 -6.29
CA SER A 370 0.22 -8.77 -4.97
C SER A 370 -0.75 -7.58 -4.98
N VAL A 371 -1.14 -7.09 -6.16
CA VAL A 371 -1.98 -5.89 -6.32
C VAL A 371 -3.47 -6.25 -6.41
N GLY A 372 -3.81 -7.42 -6.90
CA GLY A 372 -5.20 -7.86 -7.07
C GLY A 372 -6.06 -7.74 -5.80
N VAL A 373 -5.43 -7.74 -4.61
CA VAL A 373 -6.15 -7.54 -3.33
C VAL A 373 -6.74 -6.13 -3.18
N TYR A 374 -6.21 -5.14 -3.90
CA TYR A 374 -6.70 -3.76 -3.89
C TYR A 374 -7.82 -3.54 -4.90
N VAL A 375 -7.77 -4.24 -6.04
CA VAL A 375 -8.66 -4.01 -7.19
C VAL A 375 -9.91 -4.89 -7.14
N GLN A 376 -9.79 -6.14 -6.66
CA GLN A 376 -10.86 -7.16 -6.75
C GLN A 376 -12.11 -6.91 -5.90
N ASN A 377 -12.15 -5.96 -4.97
CA ASN A 377 -13.26 -5.80 -4.02
C ASN A 377 -13.61 -4.35 -3.69
N HIS A 378 -13.56 -3.45 -4.67
CA HIS A 378 -14.04 -2.11 -4.39
C HIS A 378 -15.55 -2.01 -4.63
N VAL A 379 -16.32 -1.91 -3.52
CA VAL A 379 -17.74 -1.50 -3.54
C VAL A 379 -17.87 -0.17 -4.29
N ASP A 380 -16.86 0.72 -4.19
CA ASP A 380 -16.79 1.98 -4.94
C ASP A 380 -16.61 1.75 -6.45
N ASN A 381 -15.99 0.64 -6.88
CA ASN A 381 -15.95 0.27 -8.31
C ASN A 381 -17.32 -0.25 -8.78
N ALA A 382 -18.03 -1.01 -7.93
CA ALA A 382 -19.41 -1.38 -8.20
C ALA A 382 -20.30 -0.14 -8.28
N TYR A 383 -20.12 0.83 -7.37
CA TYR A 383 -20.82 2.12 -7.42
C TYR A 383 -20.45 2.96 -8.66
N LYS A 384 -19.16 3.00 -9.06
CA LYS A 384 -18.73 3.68 -10.30
C LYS A 384 -19.27 2.96 -11.54
N ILE A 385 -19.24 1.63 -11.56
CA ILE A 385 -19.84 0.81 -12.61
C ILE A 385 -21.35 1.04 -12.63
N ASP A 386 -22.01 1.01 -11.49
CA ASP A 386 -23.43 1.27 -11.36
C ASP A 386 -23.77 2.72 -11.76
N LYS A 387 -22.99 3.70 -11.33
CA LYS A 387 -23.13 5.11 -11.77
C LYS A 387 -22.88 5.29 -13.26
N THR A 388 -21.94 4.57 -13.86
CA THR A 388 -21.61 4.67 -15.29
C THR A 388 -22.55 3.80 -16.13
N MET A 389 -22.79 2.55 -15.72
CA MET A 389 -23.66 1.60 -16.41
C MET A 389 -25.12 1.80 -16.04
N GLY A 390 -25.41 2.07 -14.76
CA GLY A 390 -26.75 2.34 -14.27
C GLY A 390 -27.36 3.55 -14.96
N GLN A 391 -26.58 4.60 -15.13
CA GLN A 391 -27.01 5.74 -15.95
C GLN A 391 -27.20 5.38 -17.43
N ALA A 392 -26.39 4.51 -18.03
CA ALA A 392 -26.57 4.02 -19.40
C ALA A 392 -27.76 3.06 -19.50
N LEU A 393 -27.95 2.20 -18.51
CA LEU A 393 -29.04 1.21 -18.44
C LEU A 393 -30.37 1.83 -17.97
N THR A 394 -30.36 2.95 -17.23
CA THR A 394 -31.61 3.61 -16.76
C THR A 394 -32.39 4.17 -17.94
N GLY A 395 -31.72 4.80 -18.90
CA GLY A 395 -32.37 5.21 -20.17
C GLY A 395 -33.02 4.02 -20.91
N ILE A 396 -32.31 2.90 -20.97
CA ILE A 396 -32.77 1.66 -21.59
C ILE A 396 -33.89 0.99 -20.75
N SER A 397 -33.75 0.93 -19.42
CA SER A 397 -34.70 0.26 -18.55
C SER A 397 -36.04 0.99 -18.41
N CYS A 398 -36.06 2.32 -18.50
CA CYS A 398 -37.31 3.09 -18.54
C CYS A 398 -38.10 2.78 -19.80
N VAL A 399 -37.41 2.62 -20.92
CA VAL A 399 -38.01 2.20 -22.20
C VAL A 399 -38.50 0.74 -22.15
N PHE A 400 -37.72 -0.15 -21.52
CA PHE A 400 -38.08 -1.57 -21.38
C PHE A 400 -39.20 -1.84 -20.35
N ARG A 401 -39.44 -0.94 -19.38
CA ARG A 401 -40.54 -1.09 -18.41
C ARG A 401 -41.92 -0.69 -18.96
N GLY A 402 -41.97 -0.10 -20.18
CA GLY A 402 -43.24 0.26 -20.82
C GLY A 402 -44.06 1.30 -20.05
N GLU A 403 -43.43 2.13 -19.26
CA GLU A 403 -44.11 3.12 -18.40
C GLU A 403 -44.36 4.47 -19.09
N VAL A 404 -44.65 4.47 -20.41
CA VAL A 404 -45.27 5.62 -21.05
C VAL A 404 -46.76 5.60 -20.67
N LYS A 405 -47.24 6.64 -19.99
CA LYS A 405 -48.64 6.74 -19.51
C LYS A 405 -49.38 7.83 -20.27
N ARG A 406 -50.69 7.65 -20.43
CA ARG A 406 -51.55 8.78 -20.84
C ARG A 406 -51.72 9.73 -19.69
N LYS A 407 -51.91 11.02 -19.99
CA LYS A 407 -52.16 12.07 -18.99
C LYS A 407 -53.39 11.74 -18.10
N GLU A 408 -54.35 11.00 -18.64
CA GLU A 408 -55.62 10.61 -18.00
C GLU A 408 -55.46 9.37 -17.08
N ASP A 409 -54.45 8.55 -17.28
CA ASP A 409 -54.23 7.29 -16.53
C ASP A 409 -53.33 7.52 -15.28
N ILE A 410 -52.95 8.75 -14.99
CA ILE A 410 -52.18 9.09 -13.80
C ILE A 410 -53.19 9.30 -12.66
N GLU A 411 -53.45 8.21 -11.89
CA GLU A 411 -54.14 8.33 -10.61
C GLU A 411 -53.36 9.29 -9.71
N TYR A 412 -54.03 10.29 -9.20
CA TYR A 412 -53.50 11.20 -8.18
C TYR A 412 -53.32 10.43 -6.88
N ASP A 413 -52.23 9.69 -6.77
CA ASP A 413 -51.79 9.18 -5.50
C ASP A 413 -51.27 10.35 -4.64
N ILE A 414 -51.34 10.23 -3.33
CA ILE A 414 -51.26 11.22 -2.25
C ILE A 414 -50.12 12.28 -2.35
N THR A 415 -49.21 12.15 -3.35
CA THR A 415 -48.15 13.13 -3.65
C THR A 415 -48.32 13.71 -5.04
N PRO A 416 -48.42 15.05 -5.18
CA PRO A 416 -48.60 15.66 -6.51
C PRO A 416 -47.34 15.40 -7.37
N ASP A 417 -47.50 14.64 -8.46
CA ASP A 417 -46.47 14.48 -9.50
C ASP A 417 -46.09 15.85 -10.07
N ILE A 418 -44.81 16.21 -9.99
CA ILE A 418 -44.32 17.46 -10.55
C ILE A 418 -44.31 17.34 -12.09
N LYS A 419 -45.05 18.22 -12.76
CA LYS A 419 -45.10 18.32 -14.21
C LYS A 419 -43.74 18.79 -14.75
N ILE A 420 -43.21 18.08 -15.71
CA ILE A 420 -41.96 18.42 -16.40
C ILE A 420 -42.30 19.08 -17.73
N LYS A 421 -41.79 20.29 -17.93
CA LYS A 421 -42.04 21.10 -19.13
C LYS A 421 -40.83 21.14 -20.05
N ASN A 422 -41.07 21.26 -21.37
CA ASN A 422 -40.00 21.54 -22.34
C ASN A 422 -39.62 23.05 -22.30
N HIS A 423 -38.68 23.42 -23.19
CA HIS A 423 -38.22 24.80 -23.34
C HIS A 423 -39.32 25.79 -23.81
N ASP A 424 -40.41 25.29 -24.43
CA ASP A 424 -41.57 26.07 -24.85
C ASP A 424 -42.67 26.15 -23.75
N GLY A 425 -42.44 25.54 -22.59
CA GLY A 425 -43.41 25.52 -21.48
C GLY A 425 -44.50 24.46 -21.61
N GLU A 426 -44.42 23.54 -22.56
CA GLU A 426 -45.35 22.44 -22.77
C GLU A 426 -45.01 21.22 -21.92
N ASP A 427 -46.03 20.57 -21.35
CA ASP A 427 -45.86 19.41 -20.49
C ASP A 427 -45.36 18.18 -21.25
N THR A 428 -44.20 17.61 -20.88
CA THR A 428 -43.58 16.43 -21.51
C THR A 428 -43.81 15.14 -20.70
N GLY A 429 -44.04 15.27 -19.40
CA GLY A 429 -44.19 14.12 -18.50
C GLY A 429 -44.33 14.55 -17.05
N SER A 430 -44.21 13.59 -16.13
CA SER A 430 -44.26 13.83 -14.70
C SER A 430 -43.04 13.25 -13.98
N CYS A 431 -42.69 13.81 -12.81
CA CYS A 431 -41.62 13.36 -11.94
C CYS A 431 -42.21 12.88 -10.61
N LYS A 432 -41.86 11.63 -10.23
CA LYS A 432 -42.30 11.00 -8.98
C LYS A 432 -41.50 11.44 -7.73
N GLN A 433 -40.50 12.28 -7.90
CA GLN A 433 -39.65 12.71 -6.77
C GLN A 433 -40.18 14.01 -6.15
N CYS A 434 -40.53 13.93 -4.86
CA CYS A 434 -41.13 15.05 -4.11
C CYS A 434 -40.11 16.10 -3.60
N SER A 435 -38.83 16.05 -4.03
CA SER A 435 -37.79 17.01 -3.60
C SER A 435 -37.38 17.95 -4.73
N THR A 436 -36.89 19.14 -4.39
CA THR A 436 -36.35 20.11 -5.35
C THR A 436 -35.21 19.53 -6.14
N CYS A 437 -35.42 19.29 -7.44
CA CYS A 437 -34.39 18.87 -8.37
C CYS A 437 -33.60 20.08 -8.87
N SER A 438 -32.29 20.11 -8.65
CA SER A 438 -31.40 21.19 -9.13
C SER A 438 -30.96 21.01 -10.61
N ALA A 439 -31.50 20.00 -11.29
CA ALA A 439 -31.15 19.71 -12.69
C ALA A 439 -31.85 20.67 -13.66
N ASN A 440 -31.19 20.94 -14.80
CA ASN A 440 -31.73 21.78 -15.87
C ASN A 440 -32.80 21.00 -16.67
N VAL A 441 -34.03 21.03 -16.16
CA VAL A 441 -35.22 20.36 -16.71
C VAL A 441 -35.55 20.92 -18.11
N PRO A 442 -35.95 20.09 -19.12
CA PRO A 442 -36.27 18.66 -19.08
C PRO A 442 -35.12 17.73 -19.50
N ILE A 443 -33.97 18.28 -19.87
CA ILE A 443 -32.87 17.54 -20.52
C ILE A 443 -32.47 16.30 -19.72
N PRO A 444 -32.07 16.40 -18.43
CA PRO A 444 -31.66 15.22 -17.68
C PRO A 444 -32.83 14.32 -17.26
N CYS A 445 -34.08 14.77 -17.42
CA CYS A 445 -35.26 13.98 -17.05
C CYS A 445 -35.36 12.71 -17.91
N TYR A 446 -35.10 12.80 -19.19
CA TYR A 446 -35.19 11.66 -20.12
C TYR A 446 -34.22 10.50 -19.79
N THR A 447 -33.21 10.77 -18.96
CA THR A 447 -32.29 9.76 -18.44
C THR A 447 -32.47 9.49 -16.94
N CYS A 448 -33.55 10.02 -16.33
CA CYS A 448 -33.84 9.93 -14.90
C CYS A 448 -34.87 8.84 -14.62
N MET A 449 -34.64 8.01 -13.59
CA MET A 449 -35.54 6.94 -13.19
C MET A 449 -36.88 7.40 -12.58
N HIS A 450 -36.97 8.67 -12.20
CA HIS A 450 -38.19 9.26 -11.62
C HIS A 450 -39.09 9.93 -12.66
N PHE A 451 -38.64 10.01 -13.91
CA PHE A 451 -39.39 10.63 -14.99
C PHE A 451 -40.29 9.62 -15.68
N THR A 452 -41.59 9.98 -15.81
CA THR A 452 -42.57 9.23 -16.58
C THR A 452 -42.99 10.09 -17.77
N PRO A 453 -42.53 9.77 -19.01
CA PRO A 453 -42.91 10.49 -20.22
C PRO A 453 -44.38 10.24 -20.54
N TRP A 454 -45.08 11.29 -20.99
CA TRP A 454 -46.48 11.19 -21.38
C TRP A 454 -46.62 10.81 -22.85
N LEU A 455 -47.56 9.91 -23.13
CA LEU A 455 -47.80 9.44 -24.51
C LEU A 455 -48.05 10.57 -25.51
N ASP A 456 -48.70 11.64 -25.05
CA ASP A 456 -49.04 12.81 -25.88
C ASP A 456 -48.10 14.01 -25.64
N GLY A 457 -46.96 13.77 -24.94
CA GLY A 457 -45.97 14.80 -24.74
C GLY A 457 -45.23 15.20 -26.05
N PRO A 458 -44.77 16.46 -26.15
CA PRO A 458 -44.11 16.98 -27.35
C PRO A 458 -42.62 16.57 -27.43
N HIS A 459 -42.35 15.26 -27.38
CA HIS A 459 -41.00 14.72 -27.32
C HIS A 459 -40.18 15.05 -28.59
N GLU A 460 -40.83 15.17 -29.75
CA GLU A 460 -40.19 15.54 -31.00
C GLU A 460 -39.59 16.95 -30.95
N LYS A 461 -40.24 17.90 -30.25
CA LYS A 461 -39.72 19.26 -30.06
C LYS A 461 -38.46 19.23 -29.17
N VAL A 462 -38.47 18.43 -28.11
CA VAL A 462 -37.28 18.24 -27.23
C VAL A 462 -36.12 17.62 -28.02
N TYR A 463 -36.43 16.65 -28.90
CA TYR A 463 -35.40 16.03 -29.76
C TYR A 463 -34.77 17.04 -30.70
N GLN A 464 -35.57 17.83 -31.41
CA GLN A 464 -35.06 18.86 -32.32
C GLN A 464 -34.26 19.94 -31.62
N TYR A 465 -34.69 20.36 -30.43
CA TYR A 465 -33.95 21.30 -29.60
C TYR A 465 -32.57 20.77 -29.22
N LEU A 466 -32.48 19.50 -28.79
CA LEU A 466 -31.20 18.87 -28.42
C LEU A 466 -30.25 18.72 -29.61
N ILE A 467 -30.76 18.39 -30.79
CA ILE A 467 -29.94 18.34 -32.02
C ILE A 467 -29.38 19.72 -32.34
N GLY A 468 -30.20 20.76 -32.32
CA GLY A 468 -29.75 22.13 -32.56
C GLY A 468 -28.72 22.61 -31.53
N GLU A 469 -28.92 22.27 -30.27
CA GLU A 469 -27.99 22.62 -29.21
C GLU A 469 -26.64 21.87 -29.34
N ARG A 470 -26.67 20.61 -29.75
CA ARG A 470 -25.47 19.82 -30.06
C ARG A 470 -24.66 20.46 -31.22
N GLU A 471 -25.34 20.88 -32.29
CA GLU A 471 -24.71 21.56 -33.41
C GLU A 471 -24.14 22.93 -33.00
N ARG A 472 -24.88 23.68 -32.15
CA ARG A 472 -24.43 24.97 -31.62
C ARG A 472 -23.17 24.81 -30.78
N ILE A 473 -23.13 23.82 -29.85
CA ILE A 473 -21.94 23.54 -29.02
C ILE A 473 -20.77 23.14 -29.91
N TYR A 474 -20.98 22.30 -30.90
CA TYR A 474 -19.92 21.90 -31.83
C TYR A 474 -19.35 23.10 -32.60
N SER A 475 -20.21 24.00 -33.09
CA SER A 475 -19.75 25.19 -33.82
C SER A 475 -18.93 26.17 -32.99
N ILE A 476 -19.14 26.20 -31.64
CA ILE A 476 -18.41 27.06 -30.73
C ILE A 476 -17.12 26.41 -30.24
N THR A 477 -17.17 25.13 -29.88
CA THR A 477 -16.04 24.44 -29.21
C THR A 477 -15.12 23.71 -30.17
N ASN A 478 -15.62 23.34 -31.32
CA ASN A 478 -14.99 22.44 -32.33
C ASN A 478 -14.44 21.14 -31.69
N ASP A 479 -15.06 20.70 -30.57
CA ASP A 479 -14.66 19.55 -29.78
C ASP A 479 -15.79 18.51 -29.73
N SER A 480 -15.53 17.31 -30.27
CA SER A 480 -16.48 16.21 -30.33
C SER A 480 -16.78 15.64 -28.93
N ILE A 481 -15.81 15.64 -28.03
CA ILE A 481 -15.96 15.09 -26.68
C ILE A 481 -16.96 15.91 -25.87
N VAL A 482 -16.94 17.24 -26.04
CA VAL A 482 -17.89 18.13 -25.35
C VAL A 482 -19.31 17.92 -25.91
N THR A 483 -19.45 17.73 -27.20
CA THR A 483 -20.76 17.50 -27.86
C THR A 483 -21.35 16.13 -27.54
N GLU A 484 -20.52 15.09 -27.34
CA GLU A 484 -20.94 13.76 -26.94
C GLU A 484 -21.70 13.73 -25.59
N SER A 485 -21.55 14.77 -24.75
CA SER A 485 -22.29 14.88 -23.49
C SER A 485 -23.82 14.91 -23.68
N LEU A 486 -24.32 15.39 -24.83
CA LEU A 486 -25.73 15.42 -25.17
C LEU A 486 -26.23 14.14 -25.89
N ASP A 487 -25.36 13.39 -26.53
CA ASP A 487 -25.73 12.23 -27.34
C ASP A 487 -26.58 11.22 -26.60
N ARG A 488 -26.29 11.02 -25.36
CA ARG A 488 -27.03 10.12 -24.48
C ARG A 488 -28.47 10.55 -24.25
N THR A 489 -28.69 11.84 -24.00
CA THR A 489 -30.05 12.37 -23.80
C THR A 489 -30.80 12.34 -25.13
N ILE A 490 -30.14 12.64 -26.24
CA ILE A 490 -30.70 12.57 -27.60
C ILE A 490 -31.22 11.16 -27.90
N ILE A 491 -30.42 10.13 -27.58
CA ILE A 491 -30.80 8.72 -27.76
C ILE A 491 -32.02 8.40 -26.88
N ALA A 492 -32.03 8.80 -25.60
CA ALA A 492 -33.13 8.54 -24.70
C ALA A 492 -34.45 9.21 -25.16
N VAL A 493 -34.40 10.44 -25.66
CA VAL A 493 -35.59 11.11 -26.20
C VAL A 493 -36.10 10.38 -27.45
N LYS A 494 -35.21 9.96 -28.36
CA LYS A 494 -35.56 9.22 -29.56
C LYS A 494 -36.24 7.90 -29.25
N GLU A 495 -35.77 7.20 -28.21
CA GLU A 495 -36.38 5.95 -27.76
C GLU A 495 -37.79 6.19 -27.18
N VAL A 496 -38.00 7.26 -26.41
CA VAL A 496 -39.34 7.63 -25.91
C VAL A 496 -40.28 7.90 -27.11
N ILE A 497 -39.82 8.63 -28.13
CA ILE A 497 -40.61 8.89 -29.36
C ILE A 497 -40.99 7.58 -30.05
N ASN A 498 -40.03 6.68 -30.24
CA ASN A 498 -40.29 5.36 -30.85
C ASN A 498 -41.35 4.58 -30.07
N HIS A 499 -41.23 4.57 -28.75
CA HIS A 499 -42.17 3.86 -27.87
C HIS A 499 -43.58 4.45 -27.92
N CYS A 500 -43.69 5.78 -27.89
CA CYS A 500 -44.94 6.47 -28.06
C CYS A 500 -45.59 6.13 -29.42
N ASN A 501 -44.82 6.06 -30.52
CA ASN A 501 -45.30 5.72 -31.84
C ASN A 501 -45.81 4.28 -31.91
N ILE A 502 -45.12 3.33 -31.30
CA ILE A 502 -45.56 1.93 -31.19
C ILE A 502 -46.88 1.84 -30.42
N MET A 503 -46.99 2.50 -29.28
CA MET A 503 -48.23 2.51 -28.48
C MET A 503 -49.41 3.16 -29.22
N ARG A 504 -49.17 4.25 -29.92
CA ARG A 504 -50.20 4.90 -30.74
C ARG A 504 -50.65 4.01 -31.89
N SER A 505 -49.73 3.26 -32.51
CA SER A 505 -50.05 2.31 -33.63
C SER A 505 -50.83 1.13 -33.15
N SER A 506 -50.50 0.55 -32.01
CA SER A 506 -51.20 -0.60 -31.40
C SER A 506 -52.64 -0.27 -31.03
N HIS A 507 -52.95 0.97 -30.69
CA HIS A 507 -54.30 1.43 -30.37
C HIS A 507 -55.17 1.75 -31.60
N LYS A 508 -54.58 2.05 -32.77
CA LYS A 508 -55.31 2.24 -34.03
C LYS A 508 -55.82 0.91 -34.60
N GLY A 509 -55.11 -0.20 -34.31
CA GLY A 509 -55.52 -1.57 -34.74
C GLY A 509 -56.70 -2.14 -33.96
N ASN A 510 -57.01 -1.67 -32.76
CA ASN A 510 -58.12 -2.18 -31.93
C ASN A 510 -59.44 -1.39 -32.05
N LYS A 511 -59.52 -0.36 -32.93
CA LYS A 511 -60.76 0.38 -33.24
C LYS A 511 -61.46 0.01 -34.56
N SER A 512 -60.98 -1.09 -35.22
CA SER A 512 -61.58 -1.59 -36.45
C SER A 512 -61.92 -3.07 -36.33
N ILE A 513 -62.67 -3.44 -35.28
CA ILE A 513 -63.48 -4.70 -35.19
C ILE A 513 -64.80 -4.30 -34.56
#